data_c3f33f166bef5af4a40a54d1cd980685
#
_entry.id   c3f33f166bef5af4a40a54d1cd980685
#
_cell.length_a   1.000
_cell.length_b   1.000
_cell.length_c   1.000
_cell.angle_alpha   90.00
_cell.angle_beta   90.00
_cell.angle_gamma   90.00
#
_symmetry.space_group_name_H-M   'P 1'
#
loop_
_entity.id
_entity.type
_entity.pdbx_description
1 polymer ?
#
loop_
_entity_poly.entity_id
_entity_poly.type
_entity_poly.pdbx_seq_one_letter_code
_entity_poly.pdbx_strand_id
1 'polypeptide(L)'
;MKIAVVGTGITGHAAALALSQDMHGHEIVLYEREARAGGHTATVDIDYDGTPIAVDTGFIVYNEKNYPNLTAMFDFLHVKTQLSDMSFSVSADRGKFEWCGQDGKGVINGLFAQRRNIFSPSYLALLLEI
;
A
#
# COMPACT_ATOMS: atom_id res chain seq x y z
N MET A 1 -24.53 23.04 7.32
CA MET A 1 -23.55 23.60 8.28
C MET A 1 -22.20 23.77 7.59
N LYS A 2 -21.27 24.55 8.19
CA LYS A 2 -19.89 24.65 7.68
C LYS A 2 -19.01 23.66 8.39
N ILE A 3 -18.26 22.85 7.63
CA ILE A 3 -17.36 21.80 8.16
C ILE A 3 -15.97 22.05 7.62
N ALA A 4 -14.98 22.08 8.51
CA ALA A 4 -13.57 22.15 8.16
C ALA A 4 -12.95 20.75 8.28
N VAL A 5 -12.31 20.27 7.22
CA VAL A 5 -11.50 19.05 7.21
C VAL A 5 -10.04 19.45 7.10
N VAL A 6 -9.23 19.08 8.07
CA VAL A 6 -7.81 19.44 8.14
C VAL A 6 -6.96 18.27 7.66
N GLY A 7 -6.18 18.53 6.60
CA GLY A 7 -5.35 17.55 5.90
C GLY A 7 -6.09 16.91 4.72
N THR A 8 -5.39 16.83 3.58
CA THR A 8 -5.91 16.26 2.33
C THR A 8 -5.29 14.92 1.98
N GLY A 9 -4.87 14.14 2.98
CA GLY A 9 -4.56 12.74 2.80
C GLY A 9 -5.82 11.91 2.50
N ILE A 10 -5.67 10.62 2.27
CA ILE A 10 -6.79 9.71 1.94
C ILE A 10 -7.94 9.80 2.94
N THR A 11 -7.64 9.92 4.24
CA THR A 11 -8.65 10.03 5.29
C THR A 11 -9.45 11.33 5.18
N GLY A 12 -8.78 12.47 4.95
CA GLY A 12 -9.45 13.75 4.79
C GLY A 12 -10.34 13.79 3.55
N HIS A 13 -9.86 13.25 2.43
CA HIS A 13 -10.66 13.13 1.21
C HIS A 13 -11.86 12.19 1.40
N ALA A 14 -11.67 11.03 2.04
CA ALA A 14 -12.76 10.11 2.31
C ALA A 14 -13.84 10.72 3.22
N ALA A 15 -13.43 11.45 4.27
CA ALA A 15 -14.34 12.16 5.14
C ALA A 15 -15.12 13.25 4.39
N ALA A 16 -14.44 14.07 3.58
CA ALA A 16 -15.07 15.11 2.77
C ALA A 16 -16.03 14.50 1.75
N LEU A 17 -15.65 13.39 1.09
CA LEU A 17 -16.51 12.66 0.18
C LEU A 17 -17.79 12.18 0.88
N ALA A 18 -17.64 11.48 2.02
CA ALA A 18 -18.79 10.98 2.77
C ALA A 18 -19.74 12.10 3.20
N LEU A 19 -19.20 13.20 3.70
CA LEU A 19 -19.98 14.37 4.09
C LEU A 19 -20.66 15.05 2.90
N SER A 20 -20.06 15.03 1.72
CA SER A 20 -20.64 15.62 0.50
C SER A 20 -21.84 14.84 -0.02
N GLN A 21 -21.94 13.56 0.31
CA GLN A 21 -23.07 12.70 -0.05
C GLN A 21 -24.26 12.84 0.93
N ASP A 22 -24.09 13.59 2.01
CA ASP A 22 -25.19 13.81 2.97
C ASP A 22 -26.26 14.71 2.36
N MET A 23 -27.52 14.24 2.44
CA MET A 23 -28.71 14.95 1.92
C MET A 23 -28.95 16.30 2.58
N HIS A 24 -28.36 16.58 3.75
CA HIS A 24 -28.52 17.84 4.45
C HIS A 24 -27.73 19.01 3.85
N GLY A 25 -26.86 18.75 2.90
CA GLY A 25 -26.03 19.75 2.22
C GLY A 25 -25.10 20.49 3.20
N HIS A 26 -23.81 20.19 3.13
CA HIS A 26 -22.79 20.84 3.96
C HIS A 26 -21.85 21.69 3.09
N GLU A 27 -21.43 22.83 3.59
CA GLU A 27 -20.30 23.57 3.04
C GLU A 27 -19.03 22.96 3.63
N ILE A 28 -18.25 22.22 2.82
CA ILE A 28 -17.06 21.51 3.26
C ILE A 28 -15.83 22.24 2.75
N VAL A 29 -14.94 22.59 3.66
CA VAL A 29 -13.65 23.24 3.33
C VAL A 29 -12.52 22.33 3.77
N LEU A 30 -11.67 21.92 2.83
CA LEU A 30 -10.46 21.18 3.11
C LEU A 30 -9.28 22.15 3.26
N TYR A 31 -8.53 21.99 4.33
CA TYR A 31 -7.32 22.74 4.61
C TYR A 31 -6.09 21.84 4.43
N GLU A 32 -5.16 22.30 3.61
CA GLU A 32 -3.89 21.60 3.37
C GLU A 32 -2.72 22.55 3.63
N ARG A 33 -1.72 22.07 4.31
CA ARG A 33 -0.48 22.82 4.61
C ARG A 33 0.48 22.81 3.43
N GLU A 34 0.56 21.68 2.75
CA GLU A 34 1.46 21.49 1.63
C GLU A 34 0.86 22.06 0.34
N ALA A 35 1.71 22.39 -0.63
CA ALA A 35 1.27 22.86 -1.94
C ALA A 35 0.54 21.79 -2.77
N ARG A 36 0.60 20.53 -2.35
CA ARG A 36 0.01 19.38 -3.02
C ARG A 36 -0.97 18.66 -2.09
N ALA A 37 -2.16 18.37 -2.59
CA ALA A 37 -3.10 17.47 -1.92
C ALA A 37 -2.66 16.00 -2.05
N GLY A 38 -3.21 15.11 -1.20
CA GLY A 38 -3.03 13.67 -1.28
C GLY A 38 -2.21 13.05 -0.15
N GLY A 39 -1.35 13.81 0.54
CA GLY A 39 -0.52 13.27 1.63
C GLY A 39 0.38 12.11 1.13
N HIS A 40 0.26 10.93 1.74
CA HIS A 40 0.99 9.73 1.33
C HIS A 40 0.50 9.12 0.00
N THR A 41 -0.67 9.48 -0.49
CA THR A 41 -1.08 9.12 -1.86
C THR A 41 -0.43 10.13 -2.81
N ALA A 42 0.67 9.71 -3.42
CA ALA A 42 1.51 10.58 -4.23
C ALA A 42 1.93 9.87 -5.51
N THR A 43 1.53 10.44 -6.63
CA THR A 43 1.94 10.01 -7.96
C THR A 43 2.82 11.10 -8.57
N VAL A 44 3.92 10.72 -9.16
CA VAL A 44 4.85 11.63 -9.85
C VAL A 44 4.93 11.21 -11.31
N ASP A 45 4.69 12.16 -12.19
CA ASP A 45 4.89 11.94 -13.61
C ASP A 45 6.37 12.12 -13.95
N ILE A 46 6.95 11.10 -14.57
CA ILE A 46 8.33 11.12 -15.04
C ILE A 46 8.37 10.91 -16.55
N ASP A 47 9.39 11.44 -17.19
CA ASP A 47 9.73 11.09 -18.58
C ASP A 47 10.79 9.98 -18.52
N TYR A 48 10.45 8.82 -19.04
CA TYR A 48 11.35 7.69 -19.19
C TYR A 48 11.62 7.44 -20.68
N ASP A 49 12.78 7.93 -21.16
CA ASP A 49 13.21 7.85 -22.56
C ASP A 49 12.14 8.37 -23.56
N GLY A 50 11.53 9.52 -23.26
CA GLY A 50 10.51 10.16 -24.09
C GLY A 50 9.09 9.59 -23.89
N THR A 51 8.90 8.68 -22.95
CA THR A 51 7.61 8.11 -22.60
C THR A 51 7.16 8.60 -21.25
N PRO A 52 6.02 9.33 -21.13
CA PRO A 52 5.51 9.76 -19.83
C PRO A 52 4.99 8.56 -19.04
N ILE A 53 5.46 8.41 -17.81
CA ILE A 53 5.06 7.35 -16.89
C ILE A 53 4.62 7.98 -15.56
N ALA A 54 3.43 7.60 -15.09
CA ALA A 54 2.96 7.94 -13.75
C ALA A 54 3.49 6.91 -12.74
N VAL A 55 4.23 7.37 -11.74
CA VAL A 55 4.85 6.52 -10.71
C VAL A 55 4.27 6.86 -9.35
N ASP A 56 3.64 5.87 -8.72
CA ASP A 56 3.19 5.98 -7.35
C ASP A 56 4.39 5.88 -6.39
N THR A 57 4.56 6.87 -5.51
CA THR A 57 5.74 6.99 -4.65
C THR A 57 5.45 6.82 -3.17
N GLY A 58 4.20 6.79 -2.79
CA GLY A 58 3.79 6.67 -1.39
C GLY A 58 3.18 5.31 -1.09
N PHE A 59 1.87 5.29 -0.82
CA PHE A 59 1.11 4.05 -0.63
C PHE A 59 0.79 3.43 -2.00
N ILE A 60 1.54 2.42 -2.39
CA ILE A 60 1.52 1.85 -3.75
C ILE A 60 0.82 0.50 -3.86
N VAL A 61 0.60 -0.20 -2.75
CA VAL A 61 -0.09 -1.50 -2.74
C VAL A 61 -1.05 -1.60 -1.56
N TYR A 62 -2.13 -2.31 -1.75
CA TYR A 62 -3.09 -2.63 -0.71
C TYR A 62 -3.64 -4.04 -0.93
N ASN A 63 -4.31 -4.57 0.09
CA ASN A 63 -4.95 -5.88 0.08
C ASN A 63 -6.45 -5.66 0.30
N GLU A 64 -7.28 -6.07 -0.63
CA GLU A 64 -8.73 -5.83 -0.62
C GLU A 64 -9.39 -6.39 0.66
N LYS A 65 -8.92 -7.53 1.15
CA LYS A 65 -9.44 -8.15 2.37
C LYS A 65 -9.21 -7.30 3.62
N ASN A 66 -8.04 -6.64 3.70
CA ASN A 66 -7.65 -5.85 4.85
C ASN A 66 -8.11 -4.39 4.77
N TYR A 67 -8.45 -3.91 3.56
CA TYR A 67 -8.85 -2.53 3.29
C TYR A 67 -10.22 -2.44 2.61
N PRO A 68 -11.30 -3.04 3.19
CA PRO A 68 -12.61 -3.11 2.52
C PRO A 68 -13.21 -1.74 2.23
N ASN A 69 -13.02 -0.75 3.11
CA ASN A 69 -13.53 0.60 2.89
C ASN A 69 -12.77 1.34 1.78
N LEU A 70 -11.47 1.11 1.64
CA LEU A 70 -10.66 1.67 0.56
C LEU A 70 -11.09 1.07 -0.78
N THR A 71 -11.28 -0.24 -0.83
CA THR A 71 -11.78 -0.96 -2.00
C THR A 71 -13.14 -0.41 -2.43
N ALA A 72 -14.08 -0.28 -1.50
CA ALA A 72 -15.40 0.28 -1.78
C ALA A 72 -15.34 1.74 -2.27
N MET A 73 -14.43 2.56 -1.73
CA MET A 73 -14.22 3.93 -2.19
C MET A 73 -13.64 3.97 -3.60
N PHE A 74 -12.70 3.10 -3.93
CA PHE A 74 -12.11 2.99 -5.27
C PHE A 74 -13.15 2.55 -6.30
N ASP A 75 -14.00 1.58 -5.95
CA ASP A 75 -15.12 1.15 -6.80
C ASP A 75 -16.11 2.31 -7.03
N PHE A 76 -16.48 3.02 -5.98
CA PHE A 76 -17.37 4.17 -6.07
C PHE A 76 -16.81 5.30 -6.95
N LEU A 77 -15.51 5.56 -6.86
CA LEU A 77 -14.82 6.60 -7.64
C LEU A 77 -14.33 6.10 -9.01
N HIS A 78 -14.55 4.83 -9.34
CA HIS A 78 -14.05 4.18 -10.55
C HIS A 78 -12.53 4.31 -10.73
N VAL A 79 -11.78 4.22 -9.61
CA VAL A 79 -10.32 4.23 -9.63
C VAL A 79 -9.81 2.90 -10.21
N LYS A 80 -8.99 2.98 -11.24
CA LYS A 80 -8.40 1.79 -11.85
C LYS A 80 -7.30 1.24 -10.94
N THR A 81 -7.37 -0.05 -10.66
CA THR A 81 -6.36 -0.80 -9.92
C THR A 81 -5.86 -1.96 -10.75
N GLN A 82 -4.70 -2.49 -10.40
CA GLN A 82 -4.13 -3.66 -11.05
C GLN A 82 -3.54 -4.61 -10.01
N LEU A 83 -3.56 -5.89 -10.32
CA LEU A 83 -2.88 -6.88 -9.50
C LEU A 83 -1.38 -6.64 -9.53
N SER A 84 -0.75 -6.74 -8.37
CA SER A 84 0.70 -6.69 -8.25
C SER A 84 1.20 -7.83 -7.37
N ASP A 85 2.42 -8.28 -7.63
CA ASP A 85 3.11 -9.22 -6.76
C ASP A 85 3.84 -8.46 -5.67
N MET A 86 3.58 -8.83 -4.43
CA MET A 86 4.28 -8.29 -3.28
C MET A 86 5.04 -9.41 -2.57
N SER A 87 6.34 -9.23 -2.40
CA SER A 87 7.17 -10.11 -1.62
C SER A 87 7.87 -9.33 -0.50
N PHE A 88 8.15 -10.01 0.58
CA PHE A 88 8.93 -9.49 1.69
C PHE A 88 10.18 -10.34 1.87
N SER A 89 11.33 -9.71 1.98
CA SER A 89 12.59 -10.41 2.18
C SER A 89 13.39 -9.81 3.32
N VAL A 90 14.12 -10.67 3.99
CA VAL A 90 15.06 -10.30 5.05
C VAL A 90 16.43 -10.83 4.70
N SER A 91 17.44 -9.96 4.76
CA SER A 91 18.85 -10.33 4.72
C SER A 91 19.54 -9.77 5.96
N ALA A 92 20.12 -10.61 6.77
CA ALA A 92 20.78 -10.24 8.02
C ALA A 92 22.20 -10.80 8.08
N ASP A 93 23.03 -10.22 8.94
CA ASP A 93 24.42 -10.65 9.18
C ASP A 93 25.27 -10.78 7.91
N ARG A 94 25.16 -9.80 7.00
CA ARG A 94 25.87 -9.78 5.71
C ARG A 94 25.60 -11.02 4.86
N GLY A 95 24.33 -11.42 4.75
CA GLY A 95 23.89 -12.57 3.95
C GLY A 95 24.09 -13.93 4.63
N LYS A 96 24.41 -13.97 5.93
CA LYS A 96 24.42 -15.23 6.67
C LYS A 96 23.04 -15.81 6.88
N PHE A 97 22.03 -14.95 7.03
CA PHE A 97 20.62 -15.30 7.13
C PHE A 97 19.86 -14.58 6.05
N GLU A 98 19.18 -15.32 5.20
CA GLU A 98 18.32 -14.79 4.16
C GLU A 98 17.02 -15.58 4.09
N TRP A 99 15.92 -14.84 4.00
CA TRP A 99 14.58 -15.37 3.92
C TRP A 99 13.73 -14.49 3.03
N CYS A 100 12.80 -15.09 2.30
CA CYS A 100 11.83 -14.39 1.49
C CYS A 100 10.44 -15.01 1.70
N GLY A 101 9.47 -14.18 2.08
CA GLY A 101 8.06 -14.52 2.05
C GLY A 101 7.47 -14.14 0.71
N GLN A 102 6.92 -15.12 -0.01
CA GLN A 102 6.24 -14.93 -1.29
C GLN A 102 5.01 -15.82 -1.32
N ASP A 103 3.91 -15.28 -1.81
CA ASP A 103 2.69 -16.05 -2.00
C ASP A 103 2.77 -16.94 -3.25
N GLY A 104 2.10 -18.10 -3.19
CA GLY A 104 1.94 -18.99 -4.34
C GLY A 104 3.11 -19.93 -4.61
N LYS A 105 3.45 -20.16 -5.90
CA LYS A 105 4.39 -21.20 -6.34
C LYS A 105 5.84 -21.00 -5.89
N GLY A 106 6.19 -19.82 -5.41
CA GLY A 106 7.54 -19.47 -4.96
C GLY A 106 7.80 -19.70 -3.47
N VAL A 107 6.81 -20.02 -2.65
CA VAL A 107 6.90 -20.08 -1.18
C VAL A 107 8.05 -20.96 -0.71
N ILE A 108 8.17 -22.20 -1.18
CA ILE A 108 9.23 -23.11 -0.77
C ILE A 108 10.62 -22.58 -1.15
N ASN A 109 10.75 -22.01 -2.35
CA ASN A 109 12.02 -21.43 -2.80
C ASN A 109 12.39 -20.18 -2.00
N GLY A 110 11.41 -19.37 -1.61
CA GLY A 110 11.63 -18.21 -0.74
C GLY A 110 12.02 -18.59 0.67
N LEU A 111 11.29 -19.52 1.30
CA LEU A 111 11.57 -20.01 2.64
C LEU A 111 12.96 -20.67 2.72
N PHE A 112 13.35 -21.43 1.71
CA PHE A 112 14.63 -22.11 1.63
C PHE A 112 15.56 -21.51 0.58
N ALA A 113 15.59 -20.20 0.45
CA ALA A 113 16.53 -19.48 -0.41
C ALA A 113 17.98 -19.89 -0.11
N GLN A 114 18.29 -20.06 1.17
CA GLN A 114 19.53 -20.71 1.61
C GLN A 114 19.26 -22.18 1.92
N ARG A 115 19.62 -23.07 1.02
CA ARG A 115 19.35 -24.52 1.11
C ARG A 115 19.85 -25.18 2.40
N ARG A 116 20.94 -24.66 3.00
CA ARG A 116 21.48 -25.11 4.31
C ARG A 116 20.47 -24.98 5.45
N ASN A 117 19.51 -24.07 5.35
CA ASN A 117 18.50 -23.82 6.39
C ASN A 117 17.55 -25.02 6.56
N ILE A 118 17.41 -25.90 5.58
CA ILE A 118 16.63 -27.14 5.67
C ILE A 118 17.12 -28.03 6.82
N PHE A 119 18.41 -27.97 7.12
CA PHE A 119 19.04 -28.77 8.18
C PHE A 119 19.26 -27.99 9.47
N SER A 120 18.74 -26.80 9.61
CA SER A 120 18.89 -25.94 10.79
C SER A 120 17.69 -26.07 11.73
N PRO A 121 17.81 -26.72 12.90
CA PRO A 121 16.68 -26.81 13.84
C PRO A 121 16.15 -25.47 14.31
N SER A 122 17.02 -24.48 14.51
CA SER A 122 16.63 -23.12 14.89
C SER A 122 15.85 -22.40 13.80
N TYR A 123 16.20 -22.62 12.54
CA TYR A 123 15.45 -22.07 11.41
C TYR A 123 14.08 -22.74 11.27
N LEU A 124 14.02 -24.06 11.42
CA LEU A 124 12.74 -24.79 11.37
C LEU A 124 11.81 -24.38 12.52
N ALA A 125 12.35 -24.14 13.72
CA ALA A 125 11.56 -23.62 14.83
C ALA A 125 10.99 -22.23 14.52
N LEU A 126 11.78 -21.35 13.91
CA LEU A 126 11.32 -20.01 13.49
C LEU A 126 10.14 -20.09 12.51
N LEU A 127 10.15 -21.04 11.58
CA LEU A 127 9.05 -21.22 10.62
C LEU A 127 7.73 -21.67 11.26
N LEU A 128 7.77 -22.23 12.48
CA LEU A 128 6.57 -22.63 13.22
C LEU A 128 5.94 -21.46 13.98
N GLU A 129 6.62 -20.33 14.08
CA GLU A 129 6.16 -19.12 14.79
C GLU A 129 5.56 -18.07 13.83
N ILE A 130 5.71 -18.27 12.51
CA ILE A 130 5.17 -17.41 11.45
C ILE A 130 3.82 -17.94 10.96
#